data_46e6c6e6af6e52fe83c4add6ea35c09d
#
_entry.id   46e6c6e6af6e52fe83c4add6ea35c09d
#
_cell.length_a   1.000
_cell.length_b   1.000
_cell.length_c   1.000
_cell.angle_alpha   90.00
_cell.angle_beta   90.00
_cell.angle_gamma   90.00
#
_symmetry.space_group_name_H-M   'P 1'
#
loop_
_entity.id
_entity.type
_entity.pdbx_description
1 polymer ?
#
loop_
_entity_poly.entity_id
_entity_poly.type
_entity_poly.pdbx_seq_one_letter_code
_entity_poly.pdbx_strand_id
1 'polypeptide(L)'
;MDVFLLEDAVWIGTNPIGLGSYDFNFDRFFACRRPWQRPELIETIGRFGVVENYEELYYGLLKEGIRLIHSPTQYLVASQLTGWYPLLKDITPYSVWFSVPPSVEEVESLLNWPIFIKGNRQTSRHKAELSIVNSAVEYEKVIEFYTKDPILHWQDIVLREFVPLRKISAPKTEKISPSFEFRTFWWKKHCVGFGAYWDAFVSYSWTKEEQQQALSLAQIAANRVDLLFLVIDVAQTSTGDWIIIECNDAQESGYTGISPISLWQKIVDIERSK
;
A
#
# COMPACT_ATOMS: atom_id res chain seq x y z
N MET A 1 1.88 -5.57 -23.64
CA MET A 1 1.87 -6.09 -22.25
C MET A 1 2.52 -7.46 -22.23
N ASP A 2 3.48 -7.64 -21.36
CA ASP A 2 4.10 -8.93 -21.16
C ASP A 2 3.31 -9.72 -20.11
N VAL A 3 2.77 -10.86 -20.51
CA VAL A 3 2.02 -11.75 -19.62
C VAL A 3 2.78 -13.05 -19.50
N PHE A 4 3.06 -13.45 -18.28
CA PHE A 4 3.76 -14.68 -17.97
C PHE A 4 2.89 -15.59 -17.11
N LEU A 5 2.82 -16.84 -17.48
CA LEU A 5 2.41 -17.87 -16.55
C LEU A 5 3.64 -18.20 -15.71
N LEU A 6 3.62 -17.80 -14.47
CA LEU A 6 4.71 -18.04 -13.54
C LEU A 6 4.84 -19.54 -13.25
N GLU A 7 3.71 -20.13 -12.91
CA GLU A 7 3.50 -21.55 -12.68
C GLU A 7 2.10 -21.91 -13.21
N ASP A 8 1.73 -23.17 -13.24
CA ASP A 8 0.39 -23.57 -13.70
C ASP A 8 -0.75 -22.97 -12.85
N ALA A 9 -0.45 -22.56 -11.62
CA ALA A 9 -1.42 -22.00 -10.68
C ALA A 9 -1.54 -20.47 -10.67
N VAL A 10 -0.58 -19.74 -11.22
CA VAL A 10 -0.50 -18.27 -11.09
C VAL A 10 -0.09 -17.60 -12.41
N TRP A 11 -0.86 -16.59 -12.81
CA TRP A 11 -0.51 -15.71 -13.92
C TRP A 11 -0.15 -14.32 -13.40
N ILE A 12 0.97 -13.78 -13.90
CA ILE A 12 1.45 -12.45 -13.55
C ILE A 12 1.62 -11.64 -14.82
N GLY A 13 1.04 -10.45 -14.84
CA GLY A 13 1.23 -9.46 -15.89
C GLY A 13 2.09 -8.32 -15.37
N THR A 14 3.18 -8.02 -16.06
CA THR A 14 3.99 -6.82 -15.84
C THR A 14 3.79 -5.89 -17.02
N ASN A 15 3.71 -4.59 -16.78
CA ASN A 15 3.35 -3.66 -17.83
C ASN A 15 4.46 -2.64 -18.12
N PRO A 16 5.07 -2.65 -19.34
CA PRO A 16 6.03 -1.64 -19.75
C PRO A 16 5.39 -0.34 -20.27
N ILE A 17 4.05 -0.23 -20.38
CA ILE A 17 3.39 0.92 -21.01
C ILE A 17 3.37 2.13 -20.06
N GLY A 18 4.51 2.79 -19.86
CA GLY A 18 4.60 4.07 -19.15
C GLY A 18 4.35 4.02 -17.64
N LEU A 19 3.99 2.88 -17.08
CA LEU A 19 3.80 2.68 -15.66
C LEU A 19 5.05 2.09 -15.03
N GLY A 20 5.46 2.60 -13.88
CA GLY A 20 6.54 2.00 -13.09
C GLY A 20 6.19 0.56 -12.75
N SER A 21 7.13 -0.36 -12.86
CA SER A 21 7.01 -1.73 -12.38
C SER A 21 7.90 -1.90 -11.15
N TYR A 22 7.37 -2.55 -10.12
CA TYR A 22 8.11 -2.88 -8.91
C TYR A 22 8.65 -4.30 -8.94
N ASP A 23 8.67 -4.92 -10.11
CA ASP A 23 8.94 -6.33 -10.23
C ASP A 23 10.34 -6.67 -10.77
N PHE A 24 10.65 -7.94 -10.76
CA PHE A 24 11.92 -8.52 -11.16
C PHE A 24 11.73 -9.47 -12.36
N ASN A 25 12.81 -9.98 -12.89
CA ASN A 25 12.76 -10.90 -14.03
C ASN A 25 12.39 -12.32 -13.54
N PHE A 26 11.12 -12.68 -13.65
CA PHE A 26 10.55 -13.94 -13.17
C PHE A 26 11.18 -15.18 -13.82
N ASP A 27 11.51 -15.14 -15.10
CA ASP A 27 12.05 -16.28 -15.85
C ASP A 27 13.46 -16.70 -15.42
N ARG A 28 14.14 -15.89 -14.60
CA ARG A 28 15.40 -16.28 -13.96
C ARG A 28 15.20 -17.21 -12.76
N PHE A 29 14.02 -17.25 -12.19
CA PHE A 29 13.76 -17.93 -10.91
C PHE A 29 12.63 -18.95 -10.99
N PHE A 30 11.76 -18.81 -11.97
CA PHE A 30 10.57 -19.65 -12.11
C PHE A 30 10.43 -20.13 -13.54
N ALA A 31 9.77 -21.29 -13.71
CA ALA A 31 9.40 -21.80 -15.03
C ALA A 31 8.23 -20.97 -15.59
N CYS A 32 8.50 -20.14 -16.57
CA CYS A 32 7.50 -19.26 -17.17
C CYS A 32 7.06 -19.77 -18.55
N ARG A 33 5.75 -19.75 -18.82
CA ARG A 33 5.19 -20.01 -20.15
C ARG A 33 5.24 -18.74 -21.00
N ARG A 34 5.19 -18.92 -22.30
CA ARG A 34 5.15 -17.79 -23.24
C ARG A 34 3.72 -17.27 -23.40
N PRO A 35 3.54 -15.97 -23.76
CA PRO A 35 2.20 -15.36 -23.88
C PRO A 35 1.25 -16.10 -24.83
N TRP A 36 1.76 -16.68 -25.92
CA TRP A 36 0.94 -17.45 -26.88
C TRP A 36 0.39 -18.78 -26.36
N GLN A 37 0.82 -19.21 -25.17
CA GLN A 37 0.32 -20.43 -24.51
C GLN A 37 -0.82 -20.13 -23.55
N ARG A 38 -1.23 -18.88 -23.41
CA ARG A 38 -2.32 -18.48 -22.50
C ARG A 38 -3.69 -18.97 -23.01
N PRO A 39 -4.63 -19.28 -22.09
CA PRO A 39 -6.03 -19.51 -22.45
C PRO A 39 -6.70 -18.22 -22.92
N GLU A 40 -7.93 -18.32 -23.47
CA GLU A 40 -8.68 -17.16 -23.98
C GLU A 40 -8.94 -16.10 -22.90
N LEU A 41 -9.26 -16.53 -21.68
CA LEU A 41 -9.45 -15.65 -20.52
C LEU A 41 -8.65 -16.19 -19.34
N ILE A 42 -7.81 -15.35 -18.75
CA ILE A 42 -6.98 -15.70 -17.60
C ILE A 42 -7.15 -14.69 -16.47
N GLU A 43 -7.22 -15.19 -15.24
CA GLU A 43 -7.05 -14.37 -14.05
C GLU A 43 -5.56 -14.09 -13.84
N THR A 44 -5.23 -12.82 -13.69
CA THR A 44 -3.83 -12.36 -13.70
C THR A 44 -3.58 -11.43 -12.54
N ILE A 45 -2.49 -11.65 -11.82
CA ILE A 45 -1.96 -10.67 -10.87
C ILE A 45 -1.21 -9.61 -11.68
N GLY A 46 -1.70 -8.37 -11.66
CA GLY A 46 -0.97 -7.25 -12.24
C GLY A 46 0.19 -6.83 -11.33
N ARG A 47 1.34 -6.51 -11.92
CA ARG A 47 2.46 -5.89 -11.20
C ARG A 47 2.84 -4.60 -11.91
N PHE A 48 2.33 -3.49 -11.43
CA PHE A 48 2.45 -2.17 -12.05
C PHE A 48 2.56 -1.08 -10.97
N GLY A 49 2.97 0.10 -11.38
CA GLY A 49 2.94 1.28 -10.52
C GLY A 49 1.52 1.83 -10.36
N VAL A 50 1.38 2.90 -9.57
CA VAL A 50 0.10 3.55 -9.32
C VAL A 50 -0.60 3.94 -10.62
N VAL A 51 -1.85 3.53 -10.76
CA VAL A 51 -2.68 3.78 -11.94
C VAL A 51 -3.77 4.79 -11.58
N GLU A 52 -3.83 5.90 -12.29
CA GLU A 52 -4.84 6.94 -12.07
C GLU A 52 -6.25 6.40 -12.39
N ASN A 53 -6.40 5.75 -13.53
CA ASN A 53 -7.66 5.17 -13.98
C ASN A 53 -7.56 3.63 -14.07
N TYR A 54 -7.73 2.97 -12.93
CA TYR A 54 -7.70 1.51 -12.87
C TYR A 54 -8.87 0.86 -13.62
N GLU A 55 -10.02 1.51 -13.66
CA GLU A 55 -11.19 0.97 -14.35
C GLU A 55 -10.94 0.84 -15.85
N GLU A 56 -10.35 1.84 -16.46
CA GLU A 56 -9.96 1.82 -17.87
C GLU A 56 -8.91 0.72 -18.13
N LEU A 57 -7.90 0.60 -17.27
CA LEU A 57 -6.90 -0.46 -17.36
C LEU A 57 -7.57 -1.84 -17.27
N TYR A 58 -8.43 -2.05 -16.28
CA TYR A 58 -9.13 -3.32 -16.05
C TYR A 58 -9.93 -3.75 -17.28
N TYR A 59 -10.80 -2.88 -17.79
CA TYR A 59 -11.63 -3.21 -18.95
C TYR A 59 -10.84 -3.27 -20.25
N GLY A 60 -9.79 -2.49 -20.40
CA GLY A 60 -8.83 -2.62 -21.51
C GLY A 60 -8.21 -4.00 -21.57
N LEU A 61 -7.69 -4.47 -20.43
CA LEU A 61 -7.09 -5.79 -20.31
C LEU A 61 -8.09 -6.93 -20.50
N LEU A 62 -9.31 -6.75 -19.98
CA LEU A 62 -10.37 -7.74 -20.11
C LEU A 62 -10.72 -8.00 -21.59
N LYS A 63 -10.73 -6.97 -22.44
CA LYS A 63 -10.93 -7.10 -23.89
C LYS A 63 -9.83 -7.95 -24.55
N GLU A 64 -8.64 -7.93 -23.98
CA GLU A 64 -7.49 -8.74 -24.43
C GLU A 64 -7.44 -10.15 -23.80
N GLY A 65 -8.51 -10.56 -23.11
CA GLY A 65 -8.61 -11.86 -22.45
C GLY A 65 -7.83 -11.93 -21.12
N ILE A 66 -7.51 -10.80 -20.50
CA ILE A 66 -6.80 -10.73 -19.21
C ILE A 66 -7.71 -10.10 -18.19
N ARG A 67 -8.09 -10.86 -17.16
CA ARG A 67 -8.85 -10.37 -16.04
C ARG A 67 -7.93 -10.18 -14.84
N LEU A 68 -7.73 -8.94 -14.42
CA LEU A 68 -7.02 -8.68 -13.17
C LEU A 68 -7.78 -9.27 -11.98
N ILE A 69 -7.04 -9.73 -10.97
CA ILE A 69 -7.60 -10.40 -9.78
C ILE A 69 -8.51 -9.52 -8.94
N HIS A 70 -8.32 -8.20 -8.97
CA HIS A 70 -9.22 -7.26 -8.32
C HIS A 70 -10.08 -6.55 -9.36
N SER A 71 -11.38 -6.54 -9.15
CA SER A 71 -12.30 -5.66 -9.89
C SER A 71 -12.03 -4.18 -9.56
N PRO A 72 -12.52 -3.21 -10.36
CA PRO A 72 -12.36 -1.80 -10.05
C PRO A 72 -12.85 -1.42 -8.63
N THR A 73 -13.97 -1.97 -8.19
CA THR A 73 -14.49 -1.74 -6.83
C THR A 73 -13.54 -2.30 -5.75
N GLN A 74 -13.04 -3.51 -5.93
CA GLN A 74 -12.09 -4.13 -5.00
C GLN A 74 -10.77 -3.35 -4.92
N TYR A 75 -10.28 -2.89 -6.08
CA TYR A 75 -9.11 -2.05 -6.15
C TYR A 75 -9.29 -0.74 -5.36
N LEU A 76 -10.43 -0.05 -5.48
CA LEU A 76 -10.72 1.17 -4.71
C LEU A 76 -10.74 0.90 -3.20
N VAL A 77 -11.31 -0.24 -2.79
CA VAL A 77 -11.29 -0.64 -1.37
C VAL A 77 -9.87 -0.82 -0.85
N ALA A 78 -8.97 -1.40 -1.62
CA ALA A 78 -7.58 -1.60 -1.19
C ALA A 78 -6.74 -0.33 -1.24
N SER A 79 -6.84 0.42 -2.34
CA SER A 79 -5.90 1.51 -2.69
C SER A 79 -6.28 2.87 -2.13
N GLN A 80 -7.50 3.04 -1.63
CA GLN A 80 -7.97 4.31 -1.07
C GLN A 80 -8.24 4.21 0.43
N LEU A 81 -7.76 5.17 1.19
CA LEU A 81 -8.03 5.24 2.63
C LEU A 81 -9.54 5.23 2.90
N THR A 82 -10.30 5.98 2.13
CA THR A 82 -11.76 6.04 2.22
C THR A 82 -12.45 4.68 2.02
N GLY A 83 -11.81 3.77 1.29
CA GLY A 83 -12.30 2.41 1.06
C GLY A 83 -12.06 1.47 2.25
N TRP A 84 -10.85 1.41 2.77
CA TRP A 84 -10.49 0.46 3.83
C TRP A 84 -10.68 1.01 5.25
N TYR A 85 -10.61 2.34 5.45
CA TYR A 85 -10.71 2.96 6.77
C TYR A 85 -12.00 2.58 7.54
N PRO A 86 -13.20 2.57 6.94
CA PRO A 86 -14.41 2.18 7.66
C PRO A 86 -14.35 0.76 8.27
N LEU A 87 -13.54 -0.13 7.68
CA LEU A 87 -13.34 -1.50 8.14
C LEU A 87 -12.31 -1.61 9.27
N LEU A 88 -11.41 -0.62 9.39
CA LEU A 88 -10.23 -0.66 10.27
C LEU A 88 -10.15 0.52 11.25
N LYS A 89 -11.19 1.34 11.37
CA LYS A 89 -11.17 2.61 12.13
C LYS A 89 -10.80 2.47 13.62
N ASP A 90 -10.97 1.28 14.17
CA ASP A 90 -10.66 0.97 15.59
C ASP A 90 -9.19 0.53 15.79
N ILE A 91 -8.44 0.29 14.73
CA ILE A 91 -7.05 -0.19 14.76
C ILE A 91 -6.09 0.67 13.93
N THR A 92 -6.56 1.82 13.45
CA THR A 92 -5.80 2.80 12.66
C THR A 92 -6.06 4.21 13.22
N PRO A 93 -5.15 5.18 13.06
CA PRO A 93 -5.39 6.54 13.55
C PRO A 93 -6.67 7.16 13.00
N TYR A 94 -7.36 7.94 13.84
CA TYR A 94 -8.57 8.66 13.42
C TYR A 94 -8.28 9.49 12.16
N SER A 95 -9.16 9.39 11.17
CA SER A 95 -8.99 10.03 9.86
C SER A 95 -10.30 10.58 9.34
N VAL A 96 -10.24 11.75 8.74
CA VAL A 96 -11.32 12.41 8.01
C VAL A 96 -10.82 12.82 6.63
N TRP A 97 -11.70 12.98 5.66
CA TRP A 97 -11.31 13.34 4.31
C TRP A 97 -12.30 14.31 3.66
N PHE A 98 -11.79 15.07 2.71
CA PHE A 98 -12.52 16.13 2.05
C PHE A 98 -12.14 16.16 0.57
N SER A 99 -13.10 16.39 -0.31
CA SER A 99 -12.86 16.61 -1.74
C SER A 99 -12.36 18.04 -2.02
N VAL A 100 -12.64 18.97 -1.10
CA VAL A 100 -12.12 20.33 -1.10
C VAL A 100 -11.48 20.57 0.26
N PRO A 101 -10.28 21.17 0.33
CA PRO A 101 -9.62 21.45 1.60
C PRO A 101 -10.54 22.17 2.58
N PRO A 102 -10.73 21.67 3.81
CA PRO A 102 -11.56 22.31 4.82
C PRO A 102 -10.92 23.59 5.36
N SER A 103 -11.72 24.46 5.99
CA SER A 103 -11.20 25.62 6.69
C SER A 103 -10.40 25.23 7.94
N VAL A 104 -9.55 26.13 8.45
CA VAL A 104 -8.80 25.91 9.69
C VAL A 104 -9.75 25.60 10.86
N GLU A 105 -10.84 26.35 10.98
CA GLU A 105 -11.84 26.16 12.03
C GLU A 105 -12.50 24.77 11.94
N GLU A 106 -12.75 24.28 10.74
CA GLU A 106 -13.28 22.95 10.53
C GLU A 106 -12.28 21.86 10.95
N VAL A 107 -10.99 22.04 10.57
CA VAL A 107 -9.92 21.13 11.01
C VAL A 107 -9.83 21.09 12.54
N GLU A 108 -9.79 22.26 13.20
CA GLU A 108 -9.66 22.37 14.66
C GLU A 108 -10.88 21.86 15.41
N SER A 109 -12.04 21.79 14.76
CA SER A 109 -13.24 21.15 15.32
C SER A 109 -13.17 19.62 15.35
N LEU A 110 -12.31 19.01 14.50
CA LEU A 110 -12.22 17.56 14.28
C LEU A 110 -10.93 16.94 14.83
N LEU A 111 -9.83 17.70 14.82
CA LEU A 111 -8.48 17.20 15.11
C LEU A 111 -7.68 18.23 15.93
N ASN A 112 -6.75 17.73 16.72
CA ASN A 112 -5.78 18.56 17.44
C ASN A 112 -4.42 18.56 16.70
N TRP A 113 -3.73 19.69 16.71
CA TRP A 113 -2.36 19.78 16.21
C TRP A 113 -1.37 18.99 17.09
N PRO A 114 -0.35 18.36 16.53
CA PRO A 114 -0.11 18.21 15.10
C PRO A 114 -1.05 17.21 14.44
N ILE A 115 -1.25 17.36 13.12
CA ILE A 115 -2.00 16.42 12.28
C ILE A 115 -1.10 15.84 11.20
N PHE A 116 -1.50 14.68 10.66
CA PHE A 116 -0.86 14.10 9.48
C PHE A 116 -1.76 14.33 8.26
N ILE A 117 -1.18 14.85 7.17
CA ILE A 117 -1.88 15.11 5.91
C ILE A 117 -1.35 14.19 4.81
N LYS A 118 -2.24 13.60 4.05
CA LYS A 118 -1.91 12.82 2.85
C LYS A 118 -3.04 12.91 1.82
N GLY A 119 -2.77 12.48 0.60
CA GLY A 119 -3.83 12.16 -0.35
C GLY A 119 -4.52 10.85 0.02
N ASN A 120 -5.69 10.60 -0.54
CA ASN A 120 -6.49 9.41 -0.30
C ASN A 120 -5.73 8.10 -0.63
N ARG A 121 -4.80 8.15 -1.59
CA ARG A 121 -4.00 7.00 -2.05
C ARG A 121 -2.55 7.06 -1.60
N GLN A 122 -1.93 8.24 -1.56
CA GLN A 122 -0.50 8.37 -1.29
C GLN A 122 -0.12 9.72 -0.67
N THR A 123 1.10 9.78 -0.11
CA THR A 123 1.69 11.01 0.42
C THR A 123 2.45 11.78 -0.67
N SER A 124 2.82 13.04 -0.42
CA SER A 124 3.74 13.81 -1.26
C SER A 124 5.18 13.33 -1.12
N ARG A 125 5.48 12.12 -1.63
CA ARG A 125 6.85 11.54 -1.64
C ARG A 125 7.52 11.51 -0.27
N HIS A 126 6.73 11.35 0.79
CA HIS A 126 7.18 11.34 2.20
C HIS A 126 7.90 12.61 2.68
N LYS A 127 7.65 13.77 2.07
CA LYS A 127 8.20 15.04 2.58
C LYS A 127 7.57 15.37 3.93
N ALA A 128 8.42 15.49 4.97
CA ALA A 128 7.95 15.70 6.34
C ALA A 128 7.14 17.00 6.50
N GLU A 129 7.64 18.10 5.92
CA GLU A 129 7.02 19.42 5.95
C GLU A 129 5.64 19.49 5.29
N LEU A 130 5.31 18.53 4.43
CA LEU A 130 4.04 18.46 3.71
C LEU A 130 3.09 17.41 4.29
N SER A 131 3.58 16.61 5.24
CA SER A 131 2.80 15.51 5.82
C SER A 131 2.52 15.70 7.29
N ILE A 132 3.42 16.34 8.06
CA ILE A 132 3.23 16.60 9.49
C ILE A 132 3.05 18.11 9.66
N VAL A 133 1.86 18.50 10.08
CA VAL A 133 1.43 19.90 10.18
C VAL A 133 1.17 20.23 11.64
N ASN A 134 1.90 21.22 12.17
CA ASN A 134 1.92 21.52 13.60
C ASN A 134 1.00 22.68 14.01
N SER A 135 0.47 23.44 13.06
CA SER A 135 -0.35 24.60 13.33
C SER A 135 -1.23 25.01 12.14
N ALA A 136 -2.22 25.85 12.39
CA ALA A 136 -3.05 26.49 11.37
C ALA A 136 -2.25 27.20 10.27
N VAL A 137 -1.19 27.92 10.65
CA VAL A 137 -0.32 28.65 9.69
C VAL A 137 0.44 27.69 8.78
N GLU A 138 0.88 26.54 9.29
CA GLU A 138 1.52 25.52 8.48
C GLU A 138 0.49 24.83 7.57
N TYR A 139 -0.73 24.61 8.07
CA TYR A 139 -1.81 24.02 7.29
C TYR A 139 -2.13 24.81 6.03
N GLU A 140 -2.32 26.12 6.13
CA GLU A 140 -2.60 26.98 4.98
C GLU A 140 -1.52 26.86 3.88
N LYS A 141 -0.24 26.84 4.28
CA LYS A 141 0.88 26.65 3.34
C LYS A 141 0.87 25.26 2.68
N VAL A 142 0.60 24.23 3.46
CA VAL A 142 0.55 22.84 2.95
C VAL A 142 -0.60 22.69 1.96
N ILE A 143 -1.77 23.26 2.25
CA ILE A 143 -2.92 23.23 1.34
C ILE A 143 -2.63 23.92 0.02
N GLU A 144 -1.97 25.08 0.04
CA GLU A 144 -1.55 25.75 -1.19
C GLU A 144 -0.62 24.86 -2.05
N PHE A 145 0.26 24.09 -1.40
CA PHE A 145 1.11 23.13 -2.10
C PHE A 145 0.28 21.95 -2.68
N TYR A 146 -0.63 21.38 -1.89
CA TYR A 146 -1.46 20.24 -2.31
C TYR A 146 -2.26 20.54 -3.58
N THR A 147 -2.85 21.71 -3.68
CA THR A 147 -3.63 22.13 -4.86
C THR A 147 -2.81 22.25 -6.15
N LYS A 148 -1.49 22.37 -6.03
CA LYS A 148 -0.55 22.52 -7.16
C LYS A 148 0.26 21.26 -7.44
N ASP A 149 0.25 20.27 -6.54
CA ASP A 149 1.02 19.03 -6.69
C ASP A 149 0.39 18.14 -7.76
N PRO A 150 1.17 17.65 -8.76
CA PRO A 150 0.63 16.86 -9.88
C PRO A 150 0.02 15.51 -9.48
N ILE A 151 0.31 15.04 -8.26
CA ILE A 151 -0.19 13.75 -7.75
C ILE A 151 -1.34 13.96 -6.76
N LEU A 152 -1.29 15.01 -5.95
CA LEU A 152 -2.24 15.20 -4.86
C LEU A 152 -3.48 15.97 -5.28
N HIS A 153 -3.39 16.87 -6.27
CA HIS A 153 -4.46 17.80 -6.67
C HIS A 153 -5.77 17.09 -7.11
N TRP A 154 -5.70 15.85 -7.55
CA TRP A 154 -6.85 15.06 -8.00
C TRP A 154 -7.37 14.06 -6.95
N GLN A 155 -6.72 13.99 -5.78
CA GLN A 155 -7.12 13.11 -4.69
C GLN A 155 -7.90 13.87 -3.63
N ASP A 156 -8.81 13.19 -2.93
CA ASP A 156 -9.34 13.70 -1.68
C ASP A 156 -8.18 13.94 -0.71
N ILE A 157 -8.26 15.03 0.02
CA ILE A 157 -7.32 15.33 1.09
C ILE A 157 -7.72 14.58 2.35
N VAL A 158 -6.80 13.84 2.92
CA VAL A 158 -6.99 13.12 4.17
C VAL A 158 -6.26 13.84 5.29
N LEU A 159 -6.99 14.18 6.33
CA LEU A 159 -6.48 14.71 7.60
C LEU A 159 -6.57 13.60 8.64
N ARG A 160 -5.48 13.35 9.33
CA ARG A 160 -5.34 12.21 10.21
C ARG A 160 -4.73 12.63 11.54
N GLU A 161 -5.20 12.05 12.63
CA GLU A 161 -4.56 12.18 13.93
C GLU A 161 -3.08 11.81 13.83
N PHE A 162 -2.22 12.66 14.34
CA PHE A 162 -0.79 12.38 14.41
C PHE A 162 -0.47 11.48 15.60
N VAL A 163 -0.16 10.24 15.32
CA VAL A 163 0.27 9.27 16.33
C VAL A 163 1.79 9.15 16.31
N PRO A 164 2.50 9.51 17.41
CA PRO A 164 3.93 9.34 17.49
C PRO A 164 4.33 7.86 17.38
N LEU A 165 5.13 7.52 16.38
CA LEU A 165 5.63 6.17 16.16
C LEU A 165 6.98 5.96 16.89
N ARG A 166 7.29 4.70 17.21
CA ARG A 166 8.60 4.30 17.71
C ARG A 166 9.66 4.65 16.69
N LYS A 167 10.61 5.49 17.08
CA LYS A 167 11.72 5.93 16.22
C LYS A 167 12.74 4.81 16.06
N ILE A 168 13.34 4.74 14.87
CA ILE A 168 14.54 3.96 14.60
C ILE A 168 15.70 4.90 14.33
N SER A 169 16.92 4.45 14.61
CA SER A 169 18.13 5.25 14.37
C SER A 169 18.40 5.29 12.85
N ALA A 170 18.16 6.43 12.23
CA ALA A 170 18.39 6.63 10.81
C ALA A 170 19.00 8.01 10.55
N PRO A 171 19.72 8.21 9.43
CA PRO A 171 20.19 9.53 9.02
C PRO A 171 19.02 10.51 8.86
N LYS A 172 19.22 11.76 9.28
CA LYS A 172 18.24 12.83 9.05
C LYS A 172 18.13 13.13 7.57
N THR A 173 16.92 13.19 7.06
CA THR A 173 16.58 13.58 5.69
C THR A 173 15.43 14.59 5.72
N GLU A 174 15.10 15.20 4.60
CA GLU A 174 13.91 16.05 4.43
C GLU A 174 12.61 15.22 4.43
N LYS A 175 12.72 13.91 4.41
CA LYS A 175 11.59 12.98 4.46
C LYS A 175 11.11 12.75 5.89
N ILE A 176 9.92 12.19 6.02
CA ILE A 176 9.41 11.67 7.29
C ILE A 176 10.48 10.75 7.88
N SER A 177 10.79 10.98 9.16
CA SER A 177 11.79 10.16 9.86
C SER A 177 11.35 8.70 9.87
N PRO A 178 12.24 7.76 9.48
CA PRO A 178 11.94 6.34 9.55
C PRO A 178 11.46 5.92 10.94
N SER A 179 10.43 5.12 10.97
CA SER A 179 9.79 4.59 12.17
C SER A 179 9.88 3.06 12.22
N PHE A 180 9.55 2.48 13.36
CA PHE A 180 9.51 1.02 13.53
C PHE A 180 8.25 0.47 12.86
N GLU A 181 8.32 0.36 11.55
CA GLU A 181 7.25 0.06 10.62
C GLU A 181 7.61 -1.12 9.72
N PHE A 182 6.65 -1.98 9.45
CA PHE A 182 6.81 -3.18 8.66
C PHE A 182 5.70 -3.31 7.64
N ARG A 183 6.07 -3.75 6.44
CA ARG A 183 5.16 -4.11 5.37
C ARG A 183 4.87 -5.59 5.39
N THR A 184 3.60 -5.96 5.21
CA THR A 184 3.16 -7.35 5.15
C THR A 184 2.34 -7.59 3.90
N PHE A 185 2.58 -8.71 3.20
CA PHE A 185 1.82 -9.15 2.02
C PHE A 185 0.92 -10.31 2.37
N TRP A 186 -0.31 -10.24 1.89
CA TRP A 186 -1.37 -11.21 2.17
C TRP A 186 -1.95 -11.76 0.88
N TRP A 187 -1.95 -13.07 0.73
CA TRP A 187 -2.58 -13.79 -0.36
C TRP A 187 -3.70 -14.67 0.21
N LYS A 188 -4.96 -14.41 -0.20
CA LYS A 188 -6.13 -15.16 0.30
C LYS A 188 -6.12 -15.29 1.83
N LYS A 189 -5.83 -14.20 2.52
CA LYS A 189 -5.71 -14.11 3.99
C LYS A 189 -4.50 -14.84 4.62
N HIS A 190 -3.60 -15.40 3.82
CA HIS A 190 -2.35 -15.98 4.31
C HIS A 190 -1.22 -14.95 4.18
N CYS A 191 -0.43 -14.78 5.24
CA CYS A 191 0.76 -13.93 5.19
C CYS A 191 1.83 -14.60 4.32
N VAL A 192 2.10 -14.04 3.15
CA VAL A 192 3.07 -14.58 2.19
C VAL A 192 4.42 -13.88 2.24
N GLY A 193 4.51 -12.70 2.87
CA GLY A 193 5.77 -11.99 3.06
C GLY A 193 5.64 -10.86 4.08
N PHE A 194 6.74 -10.55 4.75
CA PHE A 194 6.86 -9.38 5.61
C PHE A 194 8.31 -8.90 5.65
N GLY A 195 8.51 -7.62 5.87
CA GLY A 195 9.84 -7.01 5.96
C GLY A 195 9.80 -5.58 6.47
N ALA A 196 10.97 -5.05 6.81
CA ALA A 196 11.13 -3.68 7.25
C ALA A 196 10.70 -2.70 6.14
N TYR A 197 9.84 -1.75 6.47
CA TYR A 197 9.35 -0.76 5.48
C TYR A 197 10.47 0.16 4.99
N TRP A 198 11.36 0.57 5.88
CA TRP A 198 12.44 1.52 5.63
C TRP A 198 13.78 0.83 5.30
N ASP A 199 13.77 -0.44 4.86
CA ASP A 199 14.97 -1.27 4.62
C ASP A 199 15.99 -0.61 3.67
N ALA A 200 15.52 0.13 2.67
CA ALA A 200 16.39 0.88 1.75
C ALA A 200 17.22 2.00 2.44
N PHE A 201 16.86 2.41 3.65
CA PHE A 201 17.49 3.52 4.37
C PHE A 201 18.22 3.06 5.63
N VAL A 202 17.71 2.04 6.31
CA VAL A 202 18.24 1.56 7.58
C VAL A 202 17.83 0.11 7.84
N SER A 203 18.77 -0.70 8.34
CA SER A 203 18.48 -2.07 8.74
C SER A 203 17.92 -2.10 10.16
N TYR A 204 16.78 -2.74 10.35
CA TYR A 204 16.17 -3.00 11.66
C TYR A 204 15.29 -4.26 11.58
N SER A 205 15.01 -4.83 12.72
CA SER A 205 14.19 -6.04 12.82
C SER A 205 13.40 -6.03 14.11
N TRP A 206 12.32 -6.78 14.14
CA TRP A 206 11.51 -7.02 15.33
C TRP A 206 11.96 -8.28 16.09
N THR A 207 11.60 -8.38 17.37
CA THR A 207 11.70 -9.63 18.13
C THR A 207 10.59 -10.60 17.69
N LYS A 208 10.65 -11.85 18.16
CA LYS A 208 9.59 -12.84 17.87
C LYS A 208 8.23 -12.39 18.43
N GLU A 209 8.22 -11.79 19.59
CA GLU A 209 7.03 -11.28 20.28
C GLU A 209 6.43 -10.10 19.52
N GLU A 210 7.26 -9.13 19.12
CA GLU A 210 6.85 -7.99 18.30
C GLU A 210 6.29 -8.45 16.96
N GLN A 211 6.97 -9.39 16.29
CA GLN A 211 6.49 -9.99 15.04
C GLN A 211 5.11 -10.63 15.21
N GLN A 212 4.92 -11.42 16.27
CA GLN A 212 3.65 -12.10 16.52
C GLN A 212 2.53 -11.09 16.75
N GLN A 213 2.76 -10.04 17.53
CA GLN A 213 1.78 -8.98 17.78
C GLN A 213 1.41 -8.24 16.49
N ALA A 214 2.42 -7.78 15.74
CA ALA A 214 2.24 -7.07 14.48
C ALA A 214 1.48 -7.90 13.45
N LEU A 215 1.88 -9.16 13.24
CA LEU A 215 1.21 -10.06 12.30
C LEU A 215 -0.19 -10.45 12.74
N SER A 216 -0.46 -10.55 14.05
CA SER A 216 -1.81 -10.78 14.56
C SER A 216 -2.74 -9.60 14.24
N LEU A 217 -2.27 -8.36 14.40
CA LEU A 217 -3.02 -7.17 14.02
C LEU A 217 -3.25 -7.09 12.51
N ALA A 218 -2.20 -7.34 11.72
CA ALA A 218 -2.30 -7.35 10.26
C ALA A 218 -3.26 -8.46 9.76
N GLN A 219 -3.30 -9.61 10.43
CA GLN A 219 -4.26 -10.68 10.12
C GLN A 219 -5.71 -10.24 10.34
N ILE A 220 -5.98 -9.49 11.42
CA ILE A 220 -7.31 -8.90 11.67
C ILE A 220 -7.68 -7.96 10.52
N ALA A 221 -6.76 -7.09 10.11
CA ALA A 221 -6.99 -6.19 8.99
C ALA A 221 -7.23 -6.94 7.67
N ALA A 222 -6.40 -7.95 7.34
CA ALA A 222 -6.55 -8.77 6.15
C ALA A 222 -7.90 -9.51 6.10
N ASN A 223 -8.39 -9.97 7.26
CA ASN A 223 -9.68 -10.65 7.36
C ASN A 223 -10.86 -9.68 7.14
N ARG A 224 -10.74 -8.43 7.62
CA ARG A 224 -11.80 -7.42 7.50
C ARG A 224 -11.87 -6.80 6.10
N VAL A 225 -10.72 -6.50 5.49
CA VAL A 225 -10.66 -5.95 4.12
C VAL A 225 -11.04 -7.00 3.08
N ASP A 226 -10.72 -8.26 3.31
CA ASP A 226 -11.15 -9.45 2.56
C ASP A 226 -10.89 -9.38 1.05
N LEU A 227 -9.66 -9.08 0.67
CA LEU A 227 -9.21 -9.05 -0.72
C LEU A 227 -8.17 -10.15 -0.98
N LEU A 228 -8.05 -10.55 -2.26
CA LEU A 228 -7.19 -11.67 -2.66
C LEU A 228 -5.71 -11.39 -2.43
N PHE A 229 -5.24 -10.19 -2.81
CA PHE A 229 -3.83 -9.81 -2.72
C PHE A 229 -3.70 -8.40 -2.13
N LEU A 230 -3.29 -8.33 -0.87
CA LEU A 230 -3.33 -7.12 -0.07
C LEU A 230 -1.96 -6.85 0.57
N VAL A 231 -1.59 -5.59 0.65
CA VAL A 231 -0.50 -5.10 1.49
C VAL A 231 -1.09 -4.41 2.71
N ILE A 232 -0.49 -4.67 3.86
CA ILE A 232 -0.82 -4.00 5.12
C ILE A 232 0.48 -3.52 5.75
N ASP A 233 0.56 -2.23 6.00
CA ASP A 233 1.68 -1.62 6.71
C ASP A 233 1.29 -1.42 8.18
N VAL A 234 2.12 -1.96 9.08
CA VAL A 234 1.94 -1.90 10.53
C VAL A 234 3.09 -1.16 11.18
N ALA A 235 2.81 -0.34 12.17
CA ALA A 235 3.88 0.31 12.93
C ALA A 235 3.63 0.23 14.43
N GLN A 236 4.70 0.31 15.20
CA GLN A 236 4.62 0.42 16.64
C GLN A 236 4.62 1.90 17.05
N THR A 237 3.68 2.27 17.91
CA THR A 237 3.62 3.62 18.51
C THR A 237 4.78 3.83 19.49
N SER A 238 5.00 5.07 19.88
CA SER A 238 6.00 5.39 20.93
C SER A 238 5.63 4.82 22.31
N THR A 239 4.37 4.41 22.51
CA THR A 239 3.87 3.75 23.75
C THR A 239 3.99 2.23 23.69
N GLY A 240 4.33 1.67 22.53
CA GLY A 240 4.52 0.22 22.35
C GLY A 240 3.33 -0.51 21.72
N ASP A 241 2.22 0.18 21.48
CA ASP A 241 1.05 -0.40 20.81
C ASP A 241 1.28 -0.55 19.30
N TRP A 242 0.66 -1.55 18.70
CA TRP A 242 0.69 -1.73 17.25
C TRP A 242 -0.56 -1.15 16.60
N ILE A 243 -0.37 -0.45 15.47
CA ILE A 243 -1.45 0.16 14.69
C ILE A 243 -1.27 -0.15 13.19
N ILE A 244 -2.38 -0.13 12.45
CA ILE A 244 -2.36 -0.16 10.99
C ILE A 244 -2.05 1.25 10.48
N ILE A 245 -1.03 1.37 9.64
CA ILE A 245 -0.66 2.62 8.99
C ILE A 245 -1.41 2.77 7.67
N GLU A 246 -1.39 1.70 6.85
CA GLU A 246 -1.94 1.75 5.51
C GLU A 246 -2.34 0.36 5.02
N CYS A 247 -3.36 0.31 4.16
CA CYS A 247 -3.65 -0.81 3.29
C CYS A 247 -3.47 -0.38 1.84
N ASN A 248 -2.96 -1.29 1.00
CA ASN A 248 -2.78 -1.04 -0.42
C ASN A 248 -3.09 -2.31 -1.23
N ASP A 249 -3.47 -2.12 -2.49
CA ASP A 249 -3.47 -3.21 -3.46
C ASP A 249 -2.03 -3.71 -3.65
N ALA A 250 -1.81 -4.99 -3.38
CA ALA A 250 -0.49 -5.57 -3.52
C ALA A 250 0.02 -5.58 -4.98
N GLN A 251 -0.87 -5.41 -5.95
CA GLN A 251 -0.49 -5.25 -7.35
C GLN A 251 0.35 -3.98 -7.59
N GLU A 252 0.09 -2.91 -6.84
CA GLU A 252 0.80 -1.63 -6.95
C GLU A 252 1.91 -1.44 -5.90
N SER A 253 2.12 -2.41 -5.02
CA SER A 253 2.99 -2.22 -3.86
C SER A 253 4.40 -2.77 -4.09
N GLY A 254 5.41 -1.97 -3.72
CA GLY A 254 6.81 -2.41 -3.70
C GLY A 254 7.08 -3.39 -2.56
N TYR A 255 8.08 -4.23 -2.74
CA TYR A 255 8.42 -5.31 -1.80
C TYR A 255 9.06 -4.81 -0.50
N THR A 256 9.69 -3.62 -0.52
CA THR A 256 10.49 -3.10 0.61
C THR A 256 11.58 -4.12 1.04
N GLY A 257 11.72 -4.45 2.31
CA GLY A 257 12.65 -5.46 2.82
C GLY A 257 12.22 -6.93 2.63
N ILE A 258 11.29 -7.22 1.72
CA ILE A 258 10.75 -8.56 1.50
C ILE A 258 11.43 -9.22 0.30
N SER A 259 11.84 -10.47 0.44
CA SER A 259 12.34 -11.26 -0.70
C SER A 259 11.21 -11.56 -1.69
N PRO A 260 11.25 -11.02 -2.92
CA PRO A 260 10.24 -11.31 -3.93
C PRO A 260 10.12 -12.79 -4.25
N ILE A 261 11.25 -13.47 -4.38
CA ILE A 261 11.28 -14.91 -4.69
C ILE A 261 10.55 -15.72 -3.62
N SER A 262 10.81 -15.44 -2.35
CA SER A 262 10.16 -16.15 -1.24
C SER A 262 8.66 -15.85 -1.17
N LEU A 263 8.25 -14.63 -1.48
CA LEU A 263 6.85 -14.23 -1.53
C LEU A 263 6.09 -15.00 -2.62
N TRP A 264 6.61 -14.96 -3.83
CA TRP A 264 5.97 -15.63 -4.97
C TRP A 264 5.95 -17.14 -4.83
N GLN A 265 7.02 -17.75 -4.29
CA GLN A 265 7.04 -19.18 -4.02
C GLN A 265 5.92 -19.58 -3.05
N LYS A 266 5.70 -18.81 -1.98
CA LYS A 266 4.60 -19.09 -1.03
C LYS A 266 3.23 -18.97 -1.69
N ILE A 267 3.02 -17.97 -2.59
CA ILE A 267 1.77 -17.85 -3.34
C ILE A 267 1.54 -19.09 -4.20
N VAL A 268 2.56 -19.51 -4.95
CA VAL A 268 2.50 -20.72 -5.79
C VAL A 268 2.20 -21.96 -4.95
N ASP A 269 2.86 -22.13 -3.81
CA ASP A 269 2.65 -23.27 -2.92
C ASP A 269 1.21 -23.32 -2.38
N ILE A 270 0.64 -22.15 -2.01
CA ILE A 270 -0.77 -22.04 -1.58
C ILE A 270 -1.73 -22.45 -2.71
N GLU A 271 -1.47 -22.01 -3.95
CA GLU A 271 -2.34 -22.35 -5.08
C GLU A 271 -2.26 -23.82 -5.49
N ARG A 272 -1.09 -24.43 -5.33
CA ARG A 272 -0.89 -25.87 -5.62
C ARG A 272 -1.44 -26.82 -4.54
N SER A 273 -1.67 -26.29 -3.33
CA SER A 273 -2.19 -27.09 -2.21
C SER A 273 -3.70 -27.32 -2.26
N LYS A 274 -4.36 -26.81 -3.29
CA LYS A 274 -5.79 -26.99 -3.56
C LYS A 274 -6.02 -28.13 -4.54
#